data_bce467705c9cb4979a5b7294991bac9a
#
_entry.id   bce467705c9cb4979a5b7294991bac9a
#
_cell.length_a   1.000
_cell.length_b   1.000
_cell.length_c   1.000
_cell.angle_alpha   90.00
_cell.angle_beta   90.00
_cell.angle_gamma   90.00
#
_symmetry.space_group_name_H-M   'P 1'
#
loop_
_entity.id
_entity.type
_entity.pdbx_description
1 polymer ?
#
loop_
_entity_poly.entity_id
_entity_poly.type
_entity_poly.pdbx_seq_one_letter_code
_entity_poly.pdbx_strand_id
1 'polypeptide(L)'
;EILIGLVGSEMCIRDRSNTPLQVNVTCMNVSSHVSKHTSASHINKFYTTFEAVRNMYFDGLIITGAPVETMEFEEVSYWEELASIMEWSKTNVTSTFHICWGALAGLYYHYGIQKTPTGKKLSGVYSHRLLDRCEPIVRSFDDVFYAPHSRYFGVKRDDVLANEHLMLLAESDEAGCYLIKDCLLYTSP
;
A
#
# COMPACT_ATOMS: atom_id res chain seq x y z
N GLU A 1 1.97 -17.11 -1.71
CA GLU A 1 2.89 -16.52 -0.72
C GLU A 1 2.76 -15.00 -0.75
N ILE A 2 2.62 -14.34 0.39
CA ILE A 2 2.45 -12.89 0.49
C ILE A 2 3.69 -12.28 1.09
N LEU A 3 4.28 -11.30 0.38
CA LEU A 3 5.41 -10.50 0.84
C LEU A 3 4.90 -9.22 1.49
N ILE A 4 5.37 -8.91 2.69
CA ILE A 4 4.99 -7.70 3.43
C ILE A 4 6.23 -6.87 3.71
N GLY A 5 6.24 -5.63 3.26
CA GLY A 5 7.25 -4.64 3.60
C GLY A 5 6.78 -3.72 4.73
N LEU A 6 7.59 -3.61 5.79
CA LEU A 6 7.50 -2.68 6.92
C LEU A 6 6.40 -2.92 7.97
N VAL A 7 6.83 -3.58 9.04
CA VAL A 7 6.46 -3.53 10.47
C VAL A 7 4.98 -3.49 10.90
N GLY A 8 4.59 -4.53 11.66
CA GLY A 8 3.50 -4.48 12.67
C GLY A 8 2.16 -5.11 12.28
N SER A 9 1.92 -5.42 11.02
CA SER A 9 0.64 -5.99 10.55
C SER A 9 0.65 -7.51 10.35
N GLU A 10 1.75 -8.17 10.65
CA GLU A 10 2.00 -9.58 10.35
C GLU A 10 0.98 -10.53 10.96
N MET A 11 0.67 -10.35 12.25
CA MET A 11 -0.28 -11.20 12.95
C MET A 11 -1.72 -11.02 12.42
N CYS A 12 -2.10 -9.79 12.07
CA CYS A 12 -3.45 -9.52 11.59
C CYS A 12 -3.72 -10.14 10.21
N ILE A 13 -2.77 -10.15 9.31
CA ILE A 13 -2.94 -10.70 7.96
C ILE A 13 -2.99 -12.22 8.03
N ARG A 14 -2.11 -12.84 8.81
CA ARG A 14 -2.05 -14.30 8.96
C ARG A 14 -3.27 -14.86 9.68
N ASP A 15 -3.69 -14.23 10.77
CA ASP A 15 -4.71 -14.77 11.67
C ASP A 15 -6.14 -14.37 11.25
N ARG A 16 -6.31 -13.38 10.37
CA ARG A 16 -7.60 -12.85 9.94
C ARG A 16 -7.88 -13.03 8.44
N SER A 17 -7.10 -13.85 7.75
CA SER A 17 -7.40 -14.16 6.36
C SER A 17 -8.76 -14.89 6.28
N ASN A 18 -9.72 -14.27 5.60
CA ASN A 18 -11.06 -14.86 5.39
C ASN A 18 -11.03 -15.83 4.20
N THR A 19 -10.14 -16.82 4.26
CA THR A 19 -9.97 -17.81 3.20
C THR A 19 -9.63 -19.16 3.80
N PRO A 20 -10.11 -20.28 3.23
CA PRO A 20 -9.68 -21.62 3.63
C PRO A 20 -8.25 -21.95 3.18
N LEU A 21 -7.62 -21.11 2.39
CA LEU A 21 -6.26 -21.32 1.89
C LEU A 21 -5.24 -20.95 2.98
N GLN A 22 -4.17 -21.73 3.06
CA GLN A 22 -3.05 -21.39 3.92
C GLN A 22 -2.27 -20.22 3.33
N VAL A 23 -2.14 -19.14 4.09
CA VAL A 23 -1.36 -17.96 3.70
C VAL A 23 0.03 -18.07 4.33
N ASN A 24 1.07 -18.15 3.50
CA ASN A 24 2.46 -18.04 3.92
C ASN A 24 2.90 -16.59 3.78
N VAL A 25 3.31 -16.00 4.89
CA VAL A 25 3.73 -14.59 4.95
C VAL A 25 5.24 -14.52 5.09
N THR A 26 5.89 -13.81 4.17
CA THR A 26 7.32 -13.48 4.21
C THR A 26 7.46 -11.99 4.49
N CYS A 27 8.11 -11.63 5.59
CA CYS A 27 8.33 -10.25 5.96
C CYS A 27 9.65 -9.74 5.36
N MET A 28 9.58 -8.62 4.68
CA MET A 28 10.74 -7.98 4.06
C MET A 28 11.02 -6.62 4.68
N ASN A 29 12.28 -6.32 4.91
CA ASN A 29 12.74 -5.00 5.33
C ASN A 29 13.63 -4.39 4.26
N VAL A 30 13.52 -3.07 4.07
CA VAL A 30 14.45 -2.32 3.21
C VAL A 30 15.83 -2.30 3.85
N SER A 31 16.85 -2.71 3.10
CA SER A 31 18.23 -2.85 3.60
C SER A 31 18.92 -1.50 3.79
N SER A 32 18.51 -0.49 3.04
CA SER A 32 19.05 0.87 3.08
C SER A 32 18.59 1.68 4.31
N HIS A 33 17.67 1.15 5.13
CA HIS A 33 17.17 1.83 6.33
C HIS A 33 17.51 1.07 7.62
N VAL A 34 18.21 1.74 8.55
CA VAL A 34 18.45 1.22 9.90
C VAL A 34 17.29 1.64 10.80
N SER A 35 16.50 0.67 11.24
CA SER A 35 15.40 0.93 12.18
C SER A 35 15.94 1.47 13.51
N LYS A 36 15.41 2.61 13.96
CA LYS A 36 15.76 3.24 15.24
C LYS A 36 15.11 2.57 16.45
N HIS A 37 14.06 1.80 16.24
CA HIS A 37 13.18 1.28 17.31
C HIS A 37 13.15 -0.25 17.40
N THR A 38 13.72 -0.96 16.44
CA THR A 38 13.73 -2.43 16.42
C THR A 38 15.17 -2.94 16.50
N SER A 39 15.44 -3.90 17.38
CA SER A 39 16.78 -4.46 17.51
C SER A 39 17.22 -5.19 16.23
N ALA A 40 18.47 -5.05 15.84
CA ALA A 40 19.02 -5.72 14.65
C ALA A 40 18.86 -7.25 14.73
N SER A 41 18.91 -7.84 15.93
CA SER A 41 18.70 -9.28 16.15
C SER A 41 17.28 -9.72 15.82
N HIS A 42 16.27 -8.88 16.07
CA HIS A 42 14.89 -9.16 15.72
C HIS A 42 14.68 -9.07 14.22
N ILE A 43 15.18 -8.01 13.59
CA ILE A 43 15.08 -7.82 12.13
C ILE A 43 15.72 -9.02 11.41
N ASN A 44 16.95 -9.39 11.75
CA ASN A 44 17.66 -10.50 11.11
C ASN A 44 16.99 -11.87 11.30
N LYS A 45 16.18 -12.03 12.33
CA LYS A 45 15.49 -13.31 12.61
C LYS A 45 14.17 -13.46 11.86
N PHE A 46 13.45 -12.38 11.63
CA PHE A 46 12.08 -12.42 11.13
C PHE A 46 11.89 -11.77 9.76
N TYR A 47 12.87 -11.00 9.30
CA TYR A 47 12.78 -10.25 8.04
C TYR A 47 13.84 -10.73 7.06
N THR A 48 13.45 -10.77 5.81
CA THR A 48 14.36 -11.00 4.69
C THR A 48 14.71 -9.69 3.99
N THR A 49 15.69 -9.69 3.10
CA THR A 49 16.03 -8.56 2.26
C THR A 49 15.49 -8.72 0.86
N PHE A 50 15.36 -7.63 0.12
CA PHE A 50 14.93 -7.66 -1.28
C PHE A 50 15.83 -8.57 -2.14
N GLU A 51 17.14 -8.52 -1.95
CA GLU A 51 18.11 -9.36 -2.68
C GLU A 51 17.86 -10.86 -2.51
N ALA A 52 17.39 -11.28 -1.35
CA ALA A 52 17.12 -12.70 -1.09
C ALA A 52 15.85 -13.20 -1.81
N VAL A 53 14.90 -12.32 -2.13
CA VAL A 53 13.62 -12.67 -2.73
C VAL A 53 13.46 -12.22 -4.18
N ARG A 54 14.38 -11.44 -4.73
CA ARG A 54 14.26 -10.84 -6.07
C ARG A 54 14.03 -11.82 -7.22
N ASN A 55 14.45 -13.08 -7.05
CA ASN A 55 14.28 -14.15 -8.04
C ASN A 55 13.05 -15.03 -7.77
N MET A 56 12.23 -14.68 -6.77
CA MET A 56 11.04 -15.44 -6.39
C MET A 56 9.78 -14.80 -6.98
N TYR A 57 8.70 -15.57 -7.02
CA TYR A 57 7.36 -15.12 -7.37
C TYR A 57 6.46 -15.17 -6.15
N PHE A 58 5.56 -14.20 -6.06
CA PHE A 58 4.59 -14.08 -4.96
C PHE A 58 3.18 -13.88 -5.49
N ASP A 59 2.19 -14.41 -4.79
CA ASP A 59 0.78 -14.16 -5.10
C ASP A 59 0.35 -12.75 -4.69
N GLY A 60 1.00 -12.18 -3.69
CA GLY A 60 0.70 -10.84 -3.20
C GLY A 60 1.89 -10.13 -2.58
N LEU A 61 1.92 -8.81 -2.73
CA LEU A 61 2.84 -7.90 -2.05
C LEU A 61 2.03 -6.83 -1.33
N ILE A 62 2.35 -6.58 -0.06
CA ILE A 62 1.78 -5.47 0.68
C ILE A 62 2.88 -4.47 1.01
N ILE A 63 2.75 -3.25 0.50
CA ILE A 63 3.63 -2.12 0.81
C ILE A 63 2.92 -1.23 1.84
N THR A 64 3.40 -1.25 3.07
CA THR A 64 2.79 -0.52 4.18
C THR A 64 3.23 0.94 4.24
N GLY A 65 2.56 1.72 5.09
CA GLY A 65 2.94 3.10 5.36
C GLY A 65 4.21 3.25 6.20
N ALA A 66 4.78 4.44 6.14
CA ALA A 66 5.91 4.86 6.94
C ALA A 66 5.71 6.31 7.43
N PRO A 67 6.26 6.71 8.59
CA PRO A 67 6.09 8.04 9.17
C PRO A 67 7.02 9.09 8.50
N VAL A 68 7.06 9.10 7.18
CA VAL A 68 7.90 9.99 6.34
C VAL A 68 7.05 10.84 5.37
N GLU A 69 5.76 10.98 5.64
CA GLU A 69 4.81 11.65 4.73
C GLU A 69 5.12 13.15 4.49
N THR A 70 5.87 13.78 5.40
CA THR A 70 6.27 15.20 5.27
C THR A 70 7.53 15.41 4.42
N MET A 71 8.29 14.35 4.13
CA MET A 71 9.48 14.41 3.27
C MET A 71 9.09 14.27 1.80
N GLU A 72 9.84 14.86 0.89
CA GLU A 72 9.69 14.50 -0.53
C GLU A 72 10.10 13.04 -0.76
N PHE A 73 9.55 12.40 -1.79
CA PHE A 73 9.75 10.96 -1.99
C PHE A 73 11.23 10.63 -2.19
N GLU A 74 11.93 11.43 -2.97
CA GLU A 74 13.35 11.26 -3.30
C GLU A 74 14.29 11.54 -2.10
N GLU A 75 13.81 12.27 -1.09
CA GLU A 75 14.57 12.52 0.15
C GLU A 75 14.50 11.35 1.13
N VAL A 76 13.60 10.39 0.90
CA VAL A 76 13.48 9.20 1.75
C VAL A 76 14.67 8.27 1.49
N SER A 77 15.43 7.97 2.51
CA SER A 77 16.71 7.23 2.42
C SER A 77 16.64 5.88 1.69
N TYR A 78 15.46 5.25 1.66
CA TYR A 78 15.23 3.96 1.00
C TYR A 78 14.38 4.08 -0.28
N TRP A 79 14.22 5.28 -0.83
CA TRP A 79 13.38 5.52 -2.00
C TRP A 79 13.81 4.69 -3.21
N GLU A 80 15.10 4.66 -3.52
CA GLU A 80 15.63 3.91 -4.67
C GLU A 80 15.37 2.40 -4.55
N GLU A 81 15.54 1.85 -3.35
CA GLU A 81 15.24 0.44 -3.09
C GLU A 81 13.74 0.17 -3.21
N LEU A 82 12.89 1.05 -2.66
CA LEU A 82 11.44 0.94 -2.78
C LEU A 82 10.97 1.04 -4.25
N ALA A 83 11.53 1.97 -5.02
CA ALA A 83 11.25 2.09 -6.46
C ALA A 83 11.64 0.81 -7.21
N SER A 84 12.80 0.23 -6.88
CA SER A 84 13.23 -1.05 -7.45
C SER A 84 12.28 -2.21 -7.10
N ILE A 85 11.75 -2.24 -5.88
CA ILE A 85 10.75 -3.23 -5.44
C ILE A 85 9.43 -3.03 -6.18
N MET A 86 8.98 -1.78 -6.35
CA MET A 86 7.76 -1.47 -7.11
C MET A 86 7.88 -1.87 -8.59
N GLU A 87 9.05 -1.64 -9.21
CA GLU A 87 9.29 -2.09 -10.58
C GLU A 87 9.32 -3.62 -10.69
N TRP A 88 10.04 -4.29 -9.79
CA TRP A 88 10.10 -5.74 -9.71
C TRP A 88 8.72 -6.37 -9.49
N SER A 89 7.86 -5.73 -8.72
CA SER A 89 6.52 -6.26 -8.43
C SER A 89 5.64 -6.39 -9.67
N LYS A 90 5.87 -5.61 -10.72
CA LYS A 90 5.12 -5.70 -12.00
C LYS A 90 5.28 -7.04 -12.72
N THR A 91 6.37 -7.75 -12.47
CA THR A 91 6.69 -9.01 -13.15
C THR A 91 6.73 -10.21 -12.22
N ASN A 92 6.95 -10.00 -10.94
CA ASN A 92 7.19 -11.05 -9.95
C ASN A 92 6.09 -11.20 -8.89
N VAL A 93 5.04 -10.37 -8.97
CA VAL A 93 3.94 -10.40 -8.02
C VAL A 93 2.61 -10.37 -8.78
N THR A 94 1.68 -11.24 -8.41
CA THR A 94 0.36 -11.29 -9.04
C THR A 94 -0.49 -10.08 -8.68
N SER A 95 -0.44 -9.62 -7.41
CA SER A 95 -1.22 -8.47 -6.94
C SER A 95 -0.47 -7.69 -5.88
N THR A 96 -0.43 -6.37 -6.01
CA THR A 96 0.22 -5.48 -5.02
C THR A 96 -0.81 -4.59 -4.34
N PHE A 97 -0.73 -4.52 -3.01
CA PHE A 97 -1.58 -3.65 -2.19
C PHE A 97 -0.75 -2.63 -1.46
N HIS A 98 -1.01 -1.36 -1.73
CA HIS A 98 -0.31 -0.23 -1.13
C HIS A 98 -1.16 0.40 -0.04
N ILE A 99 -0.59 0.68 1.13
CA ILE A 99 -1.31 1.20 2.30
C ILE A 99 -0.71 2.52 2.76
N CYS A 100 -1.56 3.52 3.02
CA CYS A 100 -1.19 4.80 3.62
C CYS A 100 -0.11 5.55 2.80
N TRP A 101 1.05 5.86 3.40
CA TRP A 101 2.16 6.48 2.68
C TRP A 101 2.66 5.60 1.51
N GLY A 102 2.65 4.28 1.68
CA GLY A 102 2.96 3.35 0.58
C GLY A 102 2.03 3.52 -0.62
N ALA A 103 0.74 3.86 -0.40
CA ALA A 103 -0.18 4.16 -1.49
C ALA A 103 0.16 5.49 -2.19
N LEU A 104 0.55 6.52 -1.44
CA LEU A 104 1.02 7.78 -2.02
C LEU A 104 2.30 7.57 -2.85
N ALA A 105 3.23 6.75 -2.34
CA ALA A 105 4.47 6.39 -3.02
C ALA A 105 4.20 5.62 -4.32
N GLY A 106 3.28 4.66 -4.31
CA GLY A 106 2.88 3.91 -5.49
C GLY A 106 2.21 4.78 -6.55
N LEU A 107 1.28 5.66 -6.15
CA LEU A 107 0.64 6.60 -7.07
C LEU A 107 1.64 7.59 -7.68
N TYR A 108 2.62 8.05 -6.90
CA TYR A 108 3.68 8.89 -7.40
C TYR A 108 4.59 8.16 -8.39
N TYR A 109 5.10 6.99 -7.99
CA TYR A 109 6.05 6.23 -8.80
C TYR A 109 5.48 5.75 -10.14
N HIS A 110 4.26 5.18 -10.10
CA HIS A 110 3.67 4.58 -11.30
C HIS A 110 2.95 5.56 -12.21
N TYR A 111 2.38 6.65 -11.63
CA TYR A 111 1.47 7.56 -12.36
C TYR A 111 1.86 9.03 -12.25
N GLY A 112 2.90 9.39 -11.50
CA GLY A 112 3.32 10.77 -11.29
C GLY A 112 2.35 11.62 -10.47
N ILE A 113 1.38 10.99 -9.77
CA ILE A 113 0.38 11.69 -8.97
C ILE A 113 1.02 12.17 -7.67
N GLN A 114 1.03 13.48 -7.49
CA GLN A 114 1.65 14.13 -6.33
C GLN A 114 0.78 13.99 -5.06
N LYS A 115 1.43 13.80 -3.92
CA LYS A 115 0.78 13.93 -2.63
C LYS A 115 0.37 15.37 -2.36
N THR A 116 -0.77 15.57 -1.76
CA THR A 116 -1.33 16.90 -1.47
C THR A 116 -1.61 17.02 0.02
N PRO A 117 -1.16 18.10 0.69
CA PRO A 117 -1.44 18.30 2.10
C PRO A 117 -2.95 18.51 2.33
N THR A 118 -3.47 17.92 3.41
CA THR A 118 -4.88 18.03 3.80
C THR A 118 -5.19 19.32 4.59
N GLY A 119 -4.19 20.20 4.76
CA GLY A 119 -4.28 21.45 5.51
C GLY A 119 -4.25 21.26 7.03
N LYS A 120 -4.83 20.21 7.54
CA LYS A 120 -4.77 19.77 8.95
C LYS A 120 -4.66 18.25 9.01
N LYS A 121 -4.20 17.72 10.14
CA LYS A 121 -4.20 16.27 10.33
C LYS A 121 -5.63 15.73 10.27
N LEU A 122 -5.89 14.83 9.34
CA LEU A 122 -7.08 14.00 9.35
C LEU A 122 -6.87 12.90 10.38
N SER A 123 -7.56 12.98 11.52
CA SER A 123 -7.46 12.00 12.60
C SER A 123 -8.86 11.72 13.13
N GLY A 124 -9.34 10.51 12.91
CA GLY A 124 -10.69 10.12 13.31
C GLY A 124 -11.24 8.99 12.43
N VAL A 125 -12.52 8.71 12.60
CA VAL A 125 -13.28 7.75 11.80
C VAL A 125 -14.22 8.54 10.90
N TYR A 126 -14.12 8.30 9.59
CA TYR A 126 -14.87 9.03 8.57
C TYR A 126 -15.76 8.10 7.79
N SER A 127 -16.90 8.61 7.33
CA SER A 127 -17.82 7.90 6.45
C SER A 127 -17.29 7.89 5.02
N HIS A 128 -17.35 6.74 4.37
CA HIS A 128 -16.95 6.52 2.98
C HIS A 128 -18.09 5.90 2.21
N ARG A 129 -18.20 6.24 0.93
CA ARG A 129 -19.13 5.62 0.00
C ARG A 129 -18.41 4.85 -1.09
N LEU A 130 -18.97 3.74 -1.52
CA LEU A 130 -18.54 3.02 -2.71
C LEU A 130 -19.03 3.75 -3.97
N LEU A 131 -18.16 3.82 -4.98
CA LEU A 131 -18.45 4.39 -6.29
C LEU A 131 -18.79 3.31 -7.32
N ASP A 132 -18.20 2.11 -7.17
CA ASP A 132 -18.50 0.94 -7.99
C ASP A 132 -18.63 -0.31 -7.09
N ARG A 133 -19.80 -0.96 -7.14
CA ARG A 133 -20.11 -2.18 -6.38
C ARG A 133 -19.78 -3.46 -7.13
N CYS A 134 -19.58 -3.37 -8.44
CA CYS A 134 -19.34 -4.53 -9.29
C CYS A 134 -17.90 -5.03 -9.18
N GLU A 135 -17.02 -4.20 -8.66
CA GLU A 135 -15.62 -4.54 -8.49
C GLU A 135 -15.40 -5.64 -7.45
N PRO A 136 -14.69 -6.73 -7.81
CA PRO A 136 -14.50 -7.87 -6.90
C PRO A 136 -13.85 -7.51 -5.57
N ILE A 137 -12.95 -6.53 -5.55
CA ILE A 137 -12.20 -6.11 -4.36
C ILE A 137 -13.10 -5.49 -3.28
N VAL A 138 -14.25 -4.94 -3.66
CA VAL A 138 -15.22 -4.33 -2.72
C VAL A 138 -16.44 -5.21 -2.47
N ARG A 139 -16.41 -6.46 -2.92
CA ARG A 139 -17.51 -7.41 -2.81
C ARG A 139 -17.87 -7.67 -1.37
N SER A 140 -18.26 -7.29 -0.51
CA SER A 140 -18.64 -7.45 0.89
C SER A 140 -18.58 -6.15 1.67
N PHE A 141 -18.33 -5.05 0.98
CA PHE A 141 -18.42 -3.74 1.60
C PHE A 141 -19.87 -3.28 1.60
N ASP A 142 -20.27 -2.59 2.66
CA ASP A 142 -21.50 -1.81 2.66
C ASP A 142 -21.35 -0.60 1.72
N ASP A 143 -22.50 -0.10 1.20
CA ASP A 143 -22.52 1.09 0.33
C ASP A 143 -21.86 2.30 0.98
N VAL A 144 -22.06 2.40 2.29
CA VAL A 144 -21.46 3.38 3.16
C VAL A 144 -20.82 2.64 4.32
N PHE A 145 -19.54 2.86 4.53
CA PHE A 145 -18.78 2.26 5.60
C PHE A 145 -17.91 3.30 6.33
N TYR A 146 -17.44 2.95 7.51
CA TYR A 146 -16.60 3.83 8.30
C TYR A 146 -15.18 3.30 8.34
N ALA A 147 -14.20 4.22 8.10
CA ALA A 147 -12.78 3.87 8.15
C ALA A 147 -11.98 4.90 8.95
N PRO A 148 -10.98 4.43 9.76
CA PRO A 148 -10.10 5.31 10.49
C PRO A 148 -9.05 5.94 9.59
N HIS A 149 -8.75 7.21 9.85
CA HIS A 149 -7.65 7.95 9.22
C HIS A 149 -6.73 8.55 10.27
N SER A 150 -5.43 8.61 9.94
CA SER A 150 -4.41 9.35 10.71
C SER A 150 -3.32 9.77 9.73
N ARG A 151 -3.54 10.89 9.01
CA ARG A 151 -2.65 11.34 7.93
C ARG A 151 -2.66 12.85 7.75
N TYR A 152 -1.59 13.42 7.20
CA TYR A 152 -1.45 14.82 6.82
C TYR A 152 -1.55 15.05 5.31
N PHE A 153 -1.45 13.97 4.52
CA PHE A 153 -1.44 14.03 3.06
C PHE A 153 -2.50 13.09 2.47
N GLY A 154 -2.92 13.40 1.26
CA GLY A 154 -3.77 12.59 0.41
C GLY A 154 -3.42 12.83 -1.05
N VAL A 155 -4.34 12.51 -1.95
CA VAL A 155 -4.24 12.84 -3.38
C VAL A 155 -5.49 13.60 -3.81
N LYS A 156 -5.36 14.41 -4.84
CA LYS A 156 -6.50 15.11 -5.43
C LYS A 156 -7.35 14.12 -6.22
N ARG A 157 -8.66 14.22 -6.04
CA ARG A 157 -9.62 13.41 -6.78
C ARG A 157 -9.48 13.57 -8.29
N ASP A 158 -9.29 14.79 -8.75
CA ASP A 158 -9.20 15.10 -10.17
C ASP A 158 -7.95 14.49 -10.81
N ASP A 159 -6.81 14.44 -10.09
CA ASP A 159 -5.58 13.81 -10.58
C ASP A 159 -5.76 12.29 -10.75
N VAL A 160 -6.52 11.65 -9.86
CA VAL A 160 -6.86 10.23 -9.96
C VAL A 160 -7.79 9.97 -11.14
N LEU A 161 -8.84 10.78 -11.30
CA LEU A 161 -9.84 10.62 -12.36
C LEU A 161 -9.30 10.99 -13.76
N ALA A 162 -8.28 11.83 -13.83
CA ALA A 162 -7.63 12.18 -15.09
C ALA A 162 -6.76 11.03 -15.66
N ASN A 163 -6.45 10.02 -14.86
CA ASN A 163 -5.64 8.89 -15.27
C ASN A 163 -6.53 7.72 -15.68
N GLU A 164 -6.48 7.33 -16.96
CA GLU A 164 -7.30 6.26 -17.55
C GLU A 164 -7.00 4.85 -16.98
N HIS A 165 -5.84 4.68 -16.33
CA HIS A 165 -5.42 3.42 -15.71
C HIS A 165 -5.91 3.29 -14.27
N LEU A 166 -6.47 4.34 -13.69
CA LEU A 166 -6.91 4.35 -12.30
C LEU A 166 -8.44 4.41 -12.19
N MET A 167 -8.96 3.65 -11.25
CA MET A 167 -10.37 3.67 -10.87
C MET A 167 -10.50 4.01 -9.39
N LEU A 168 -11.22 5.08 -9.09
CA LEU A 168 -11.57 5.43 -7.72
C LEU A 168 -12.77 4.58 -7.29
N LEU A 169 -12.58 3.71 -6.31
CA LEU A 169 -13.60 2.76 -5.85
C LEU A 169 -14.34 3.23 -4.60
N ALA A 170 -13.68 4.02 -3.76
CA ALA A 170 -14.31 4.57 -2.56
C ALA A 170 -13.72 5.93 -2.19
N GLU A 171 -14.59 6.82 -1.71
CA GLU A 171 -14.22 8.16 -1.27
C GLU A 171 -15.05 8.63 -0.08
N SER A 172 -14.57 9.68 0.58
CA SER A 172 -15.26 10.41 1.63
C SER A 172 -15.36 11.88 1.27
N ASP A 173 -16.47 12.53 1.56
CA ASP A 173 -16.62 13.97 1.36
C ASP A 173 -15.68 14.78 2.28
N GLU A 174 -15.35 14.22 3.45
CA GLU A 174 -14.46 14.87 4.42
C GLU A 174 -13.00 14.43 4.29
N ALA A 175 -12.76 13.14 4.00
CA ALA A 175 -11.42 12.55 3.99
C ALA A 175 -10.84 12.35 2.57
N GLY A 176 -11.63 12.56 1.50
CA GLY A 176 -11.18 12.43 0.11
C GLY A 176 -11.04 10.98 -0.36
N CYS A 177 -10.15 10.74 -1.32
CA CYS A 177 -9.92 9.41 -1.91
C CYS A 177 -9.50 8.39 -0.85
N TYR A 178 -10.10 7.19 -0.92
CA TYR A 178 -9.83 6.12 0.03
C TYR A 178 -9.29 4.86 -0.65
N LEU A 179 -10.01 4.31 -1.61
CA LEU A 179 -9.62 3.10 -2.31
C LEU A 179 -9.51 3.38 -3.81
N ILE A 180 -8.33 3.16 -4.34
CA ILE A 180 -7.99 3.37 -5.76
C ILE A 180 -7.47 2.04 -6.30
N LYS A 181 -7.97 1.63 -7.46
CA LYS A 181 -7.54 0.43 -8.16
C LYS A 181 -6.81 0.82 -9.44
N ASP A 182 -5.72 0.11 -9.73
CA ASP A 182 -5.11 0.11 -11.03
C ASP A 182 -5.83 -0.89 -11.94
N CYS A 183 -6.22 -0.44 -13.13
CA CYS A 183 -6.92 -1.26 -14.12
C CYS A 183 -5.99 -2.11 -14.99
N LEU A 184 -4.70 -1.81 -15.03
CA LEU A 184 -3.71 -2.53 -15.86
C LEU A 184 -3.08 -3.74 -15.17
N LEU A 185 -3.01 -3.77 -13.83
CA LEU A 185 -2.42 -4.87 -13.09
C LEU A 185 -3.34 -6.11 -12.97
N TYR A 186 -4.46 -6.11 -13.68
CA TYR A 186 -5.36 -7.25 -13.86
C TYR A 186 -5.19 -7.90 -15.25
N THR A 187 -3.97 -8.13 -15.66
CA THR A 187 -3.72 -9.10 -16.72
C THR A 187 -3.50 -10.46 -16.10
N SER A 188 -4.59 -11.11 -15.77
CA SER A 188 -4.57 -12.56 -15.65
C SER A 188 -4.42 -13.15 -17.06
N PRO A 189 -3.54 -14.12 -17.27
CA PRO A 189 -3.51 -14.88 -18.53
C PRO A 189 -4.79 -15.68 -18.71
#